data_9835efa078d81db1bb5fea254c325b7f
#
_entry.id   9835efa078d81db1bb5fea254c325b7f
#
_cell.length_a   1.000
_cell.length_b   1.000
_cell.length_c   1.000
_cell.angle_alpha   90.00
_cell.angle_beta   90.00
_cell.angle_gamma   90.00
#
_symmetry.space_group_name_H-M   'P 1'
#
loop_
_entity.id
_entity.type
_entity.pdbx_description
1 polymer ?
#
loop_
_entity_poly.entity_id
_entity_poly.type
_entity_poly.pdbx_seq_one_letter_code
_entity_poly.pdbx_strand_id
1 'polypeptide(L)'
;MRSAHTVGQVRAAEGELMARLPEGTLMGRAAYGLAAVCARLLGRVYGARVLVLAGSGDNGGDALYAGALLARRGASVRALLLSPERVHTGGLAALRAAGGVVTADQAEYGTADLVLDGIVGIGGRGGLRPDAARLAGAARRGTLVAVDLPSGVDADTGEVAGAALRADVTVCFGTYKPGLLVDPGASYAGVLHLVEIGLSLPPAGLTALQDADVAALLPVPGAESDKYRRGVVGVAAGSEQYPGAAVLAVAGALRGGAGAVRYAGSAAAEVVRRHPEVLVSTGTLAAAGRVQAWVVGPGGGAGAGERLDQALAGPVPVVVDADALTELARRGPQHGGPPLVLTPHAGEAARLLTEGGEPPAAEELSAARLRTARRLAERYGAVVLLKGSTTVVAQPDGRARVNPTGTSWLATAGSGDVLAGLLGSLLAAGLSPFDAASVAAYRHGLAGRRAAAQGTPITAGEVAAHLAVVA
;
A
#
# COMPACT_ATOMS: atom_id res chain seq x y z
N MET A 1 11.43 6.90 -3.80
CA MET A 1 10.15 6.16 -4.02
C MET A 1 10.42 4.76 -4.51
N ARG A 2 9.60 3.78 -4.12
CA ARG A 2 9.54 2.49 -4.82
C ARG A 2 8.55 2.62 -5.97
N SER A 3 8.95 2.23 -7.18
CA SER A 3 8.12 2.29 -8.39
C SER A 3 7.65 0.89 -8.77
N ALA A 4 6.38 0.73 -9.10
CA ALA A 4 5.82 -0.53 -9.55
C ALA A 4 5.23 -0.38 -10.95
N HIS A 5 5.53 -1.36 -11.80
CA HIS A 5 5.13 -1.36 -13.22
C HIS A 5 4.26 -2.58 -13.53
N THR A 6 3.32 -2.41 -14.43
CA THR A 6 2.44 -3.49 -14.87
C THR A 6 3.20 -4.54 -15.68
N VAL A 7 2.63 -5.74 -15.74
CA VAL A 7 3.17 -6.84 -16.55
C VAL A 7 3.41 -6.41 -17.99
N GLY A 8 2.49 -5.62 -18.58
CA GLY A 8 2.65 -5.10 -19.94
C GLY A 8 3.87 -4.20 -20.09
N GLN A 9 4.10 -3.29 -19.12
CA GLN A 9 5.27 -2.39 -19.13
C GLN A 9 6.58 -3.16 -18.94
N VAL A 10 6.58 -4.14 -18.02
CA VAL A 10 7.77 -4.99 -17.79
C VAL A 10 8.13 -5.77 -19.04
N ARG A 11 7.17 -6.48 -19.65
CA ARG A 11 7.41 -7.27 -20.87
C ARG A 11 7.88 -6.42 -22.06
N ALA A 12 7.35 -5.21 -22.22
CA ALA A 12 7.80 -4.29 -23.25
C ALA A 12 9.28 -3.92 -23.03
N ALA A 13 9.65 -3.54 -21.82
CA ALA A 13 11.04 -3.18 -21.48
C ALA A 13 12.01 -4.36 -21.57
N GLU A 14 11.58 -5.57 -21.16
CA GLU A 14 12.34 -6.80 -21.35
C GLU A 14 12.56 -7.11 -22.82
N GLY A 15 11.52 -7.00 -23.66
CA GLY A 15 11.60 -7.21 -25.10
C GLY A 15 12.60 -6.26 -25.78
N GLU A 16 12.56 -4.98 -25.42
CA GLU A 16 13.52 -3.97 -25.91
C GLU A 16 14.96 -4.26 -25.48
N LEU A 17 15.15 -4.74 -24.26
CA LEU A 17 16.47 -5.06 -23.74
C LEU A 17 17.02 -6.35 -24.36
N MET A 18 16.19 -7.39 -24.46
CA MET A 18 16.55 -8.66 -25.10
C MET A 18 16.95 -8.52 -26.56
N ALA A 19 16.33 -7.59 -27.31
CA ALA A 19 16.70 -7.30 -28.70
C ALA A 19 18.13 -6.74 -28.84
N ARG A 20 18.75 -6.28 -27.76
CA ARG A 20 20.10 -5.67 -27.74
C ARG A 20 21.15 -6.54 -27.04
N LEU A 21 20.74 -7.60 -26.38
CA LEU A 21 21.62 -8.48 -25.61
C LEU A 21 21.72 -9.85 -26.23
N PRO A 22 22.84 -10.58 -26.05
CA PRO A 22 22.91 -12.00 -26.39
C PRO A 22 21.81 -12.79 -25.67
N GLU A 23 21.30 -13.82 -26.34
CA GLU A 23 20.27 -14.73 -25.81
C GLU A 23 20.68 -15.27 -24.42
N GLY A 24 19.71 -15.36 -23.50
CA GLY A 24 19.92 -15.85 -22.14
C GLY A 24 20.58 -14.86 -21.16
N THR A 25 21.07 -13.70 -21.64
CA THR A 25 21.76 -12.73 -20.77
C THR A 25 20.84 -12.19 -19.67
N LEU A 26 19.58 -11.86 -20.00
CA LEU A 26 18.62 -11.31 -19.05
C LEU A 26 18.28 -12.32 -17.96
N MET A 27 17.96 -13.56 -18.34
CA MET A 27 17.72 -14.67 -17.41
C MET A 27 18.96 -14.96 -16.56
N GLY A 28 20.16 -14.88 -17.14
CA GLY A 28 21.41 -15.01 -16.39
C GLY A 28 21.57 -13.96 -15.30
N ARG A 29 21.23 -12.70 -15.56
CA ARG A 29 21.24 -11.61 -14.57
C ARG A 29 20.24 -11.88 -13.43
N ALA A 30 19.01 -12.27 -13.77
CA ALA A 30 17.98 -12.61 -12.81
C ALA A 30 18.39 -13.78 -11.91
N ALA A 31 18.79 -14.89 -12.50
CA ALA A 31 19.22 -16.09 -11.79
C ALA A 31 20.44 -15.86 -10.90
N TYR A 32 21.42 -15.08 -11.35
CA TYR A 32 22.59 -14.73 -10.54
C TYR A 32 22.21 -13.88 -9.33
N GLY A 33 21.39 -12.86 -9.53
CA GLY A 33 20.87 -12.02 -8.44
C GLY A 33 20.06 -12.82 -7.42
N LEU A 34 19.17 -13.71 -7.89
CA LEU A 34 18.39 -14.62 -7.06
C LEU A 34 19.31 -15.54 -6.23
N ALA A 35 20.28 -16.20 -6.87
CA ALA A 35 21.23 -17.07 -6.17
C ALA A 35 22.06 -16.32 -5.14
N ALA A 36 22.45 -15.07 -5.41
CA ALA A 36 23.17 -14.23 -4.47
C ALA A 36 22.34 -13.88 -3.22
N VAL A 37 21.05 -13.56 -3.40
CA VAL A 37 20.11 -13.34 -2.27
C VAL A 37 19.95 -14.63 -1.46
N CYS A 38 19.68 -15.75 -2.12
CA CYS A 38 19.52 -17.06 -1.46
C CYS A 38 20.75 -17.45 -0.66
N ALA A 39 21.94 -17.22 -1.20
CA ALA A 39 23.19 -17.50 -0.51
C ALA A 39 23.38 -16.66 0.77
N ARG A 40 22.95 -15.39 0.77
CA ARG A 40 22.93 -14.55 1.96
C ARG A 40 21.93 -15.04 3.01
N LEU A 41 20.74 -15.45 2.58
CA LEU A 41 19.71 -15.99 3.47
C LEU A 41 20.13 -17.29 4.14
N LEU A 42 20.82 -18.17 3.39
CA LEU A 42 21.36 -19.42 3.92
C LEU A 42 22.53 -19.20 4.89
N GLY A 43 23.25 -18.10 4.78
CA GLY A 43 24.51 -17.86 5.49
C GLY A 43 25.61 -18.83 5.03
N ARG A 44 25.41 -20.14 5.22
CA ARG A 44 26.27 -21.21 4.72
C ARG A 44 25.61 -22.00 3.61
N VAL A 45 26.12 -21.93 2.39
CA VAL A 45 25.58 -22.62 1.21
C VAL A 45 25.97 -24.10 1.17
N TYR A 46 27.23 -24.42 1.52
CA TYR A 46 27.71 -25.79 1.49
C TYR A 46 26.93 -26.70 2.44
N GLY A 47 26.37 -27.77 1.91
CA GLY A 47 25.56 -28.74 2.64
C GLY A 47 24.09 -28.31 2.90
N ALA A 48 23.69 -27.09 2.52
CA ALA A 48 22.32 -26.64 2.65
C ALA A 48 21.41 -27.42 1.68
N ARG A 49 20.19 -27.74 2.12
CA ARG A 49 19.16 -28.41 1.32
C ARG A 49 18.27 -27.36 0.68
N VAL A 50 18.30 -27.28 -0.64
CA VAL A 50 17.49 -26.33 -1.43
C VAL A 50 16.49 -27.08 -2.28
N LEU A 51 15.22 -26.74 -2.16
CA LEU A 51 14.15 -27.24 -3.04
C LEU A 51 13.78 -26.15 -4.03
N VAL A 52 13.76 -26.49 -5.31
CA VAL A 52 13.27 -25.63 -6.39
C VAL A 52 11.89 -26.15 -6.80
N LEU A 53 10.84 -25.34 -6.64
CA LEU A 53 9.52 -25.59 -7.20
C LEU A 53 9.51 -24.98 -8.61
N ALA A 54 9.64 -25.80 -9.64
CA ALA A 54 9.72 -25.33 -11.01
C ALA A 54 8.40 -25.52 -11.77
N GLY A 55 7.82 -24.41 -12.20
CA GLY A 55 6.69 -24.38 -13.12
C GLY A 55 7.12 -24.39 -14.57
N SER A 56 6.16 -24.13 -15.46
CA SER A 56 6.39 -23.96 -16.90
C SER A 56 6.74 -22.51 -17.22
N GLY A 57 7.83 -22.25 -17.91
CA GLY A 57 8.20 -20.91 -18.38
C GLY A 57 9.42 -20.32 -17.69
N ASP A 58 9.65 -19.02 -17.93
CA ASP A 58 10.87 -18.32 -17.57
C ASP A 58 11.11 -18.25 -16.05
N ASN A 59 10.05 -18.06 -15.26
CA ASN A 59 10.16 -18.04 -13.79
C ASN A 59 10.72 -19.37 -13.23
N GLY A 60 10.26 -20.50 -13.77
CA GLY A 60 10.84 -21.81 -13.47
C GLY A 60 12.28 -21.92 -13.94
N GLY A 61 12.59 -21.31 -15.09
CA GLY A 61 13.94 -21.21 -15.63
C GLY A 61 14.89 -20.46 -14.70
N ASP A 62 14.50 -19.26 -14.25
CA ASP A 62 15.27 -18.44 -13.29
C ASP A 62 15.55 -19.22 -12.00
N ALA A 63 14.52 -19.91 -11.46
CA ALA A 63 14.67 -20.74 -10.27
C ALA A 63 15.64 -21.91 -10.47
N LEU A 64 15.56 -22.60 -11.61
CA LEU A 64 16.46 -23.73 -11.95
C LEU A 64 17.90 -23.27 -12.16
N TYR A 65 18.13 -22.16 -12.86
CA TYR A 65 19.48 -21.60 -13.03
C TYR A 65 20.06 -21.12 -11.69
N ALA A 66 19.26 -20.46 -10.85
CA ALA A 66 19.68 -20.08 -9.49
C ALA A 66 20.02 -21.32 -8.65
N GLY A 67 19.20 -22.37 -8.73
CA GLY A 67 19.47 -23.67 -8.11
C GLY A 67 20.78 -24.27 -8.58
N ALA A 68 21.09 -24.21 -9.89
CA ALA A 68 22.36 -24.67 -10.44
C ALA A 68 23.56 -23.88 -9.88
N LEU A 69 23.43 -22.57 -9.72
CA LEU A 69 24.47 -21.73 -9.12
C LEU A 69 24.72 -22.08 -7.63
N LEU A 70 23.67 -22.40 -6.89
CA LEU A 70 23.78 -22.85 -5.49
C LEU A 70 24.39 -24.24 -5.39
N ALA A 71 24.01 -25.16 -6.31
CA ALA A 71 24.58 -26.53 -6.37
C ALA A 71 26.09 -26.49 -6.64
N ARG A 72 26.57 -25.64 -7.56
CA ARG A 72 28.01 -25.43 -7.81
C ARG A 72 28.78 -24.94 -6.57
N ARG A 73 28.06 -24.31 -5.62
CA ARG A 73 28.63 -23.87 -4.33
C ARG A 73 28.46 -24.89 -3.21
N GLY A 74 28.04 -26.13 -3.56
CA GLY A 74 27.96 -27.26 -2.65
C GLY A 74 26.63 -27.39 -1.90
N ALA A 75 25.57 -26.72 -2.32
CA ALA A 75 24.23 -27.01 -1.81
C ALA A 75 23.70 -28.33 -2.40
N SER A 76 22.92 -29.08 -1.60
CA SER A 76 22.12 -30.22 -2.08
C SER A 76 20.82 -29.67 -2.67
N VAL A 77 20.77 -29.56 -4.02
CA VAL A 77 19.63 -28.96 -4.69
C VAL A 77 18.74 -30.04 -5.32
N ARG A 78 17.46 -29.98 -4.98
CA ARG A 78 16.43 -30.83 -5.60
C ARG A 78 15.40 -29.96 -6.32
N ALA A 79 14.84 -30.45 -7.43
CA ALA A 79 13.80 -29.75 -8.18
C ALA A 79 12.53 -30.60 -8.25
N LEU A 80 11.43 -30.05 -7.75
CA LEU A 80 10.07 -30.57 -7.95
C LEU A 80 9.46 -29.90 -9.17
N LEU A 81 9.26 -30.68 -10.25
CA LEU A 81 8.71 -30.18 -11.50
C LEU A 81 7.19 -30.27 -11.49
N LEU A 82 6.48 -29.13 -11.47
CA LEU A 82 5.02 -29.07 -11.47
C LEU A 82 4.40 -29.13 -12.87
N SER A 83 5.22 -29.07 -13.91
CA SER A 83 4.85 -29.27 -15.30
C SER A 83 6.04 -29.86 -16.07
N PRO A 84 6.37 -31.15 -15.84
CA PRO A 84 7.60 -31.76 -16.40
C PRO A 84 7.74 -31.64 -17.91
N GLU A 85 6.61 -31.74 -18.63
CA GLU A 85 6.56 -31.65 -20.11
C GLU A 85 6.77 -30.22 -20.64
N ARG A 86 6.71 -29.19 -19.80
CA ARG A 86 6.85 -27.79 -20.18
C ARG A 86 7.90 -27.05 -19.33
N VAL A 87 8.77 -27.81 -18.68
CA VAL A 87 9.85 -27.24 -17.89
C VAL A 87 10.86 -26.51 -18.79
N HIS A 88 11.48 -25.45 -18.28
CA HIS A 88 12.55 -24.73 -18.99
C HIS A 88 13.77 -25.65 -19.22
N THR A 89 13.96 -26.12 -20.43
CA THR A 89 14.94 -27.18 -20.80
C THR A 89 16.37 -26.80 -20.47
N GLY A 90 16.79 -25.55 -20.77
CA GLY A 90 18.12 -25.04 -20.49
C GLY A 90 18.41 -24.95 -18.98
N GLY A 91 17.42 -24.46 -18.18
CA GLY A 91 17.53 -24.38 -16.72
C GLY A 91 17.67 -25.78 -16.08
N LEU A 92 16.86 -26.75 -16.53
CA LEU A 92 16.93 -28.13 -16.05
C LEU A 92 18.25 -28.79 -16.40
N ALA A 93 18.76 -28.59 -17.62
CA ALA A 93 20.07 -29.09 -18.06
C ALA A 93 21.20 -28.49 -17.19
N ALA A 94 21.18 -27.18 -16.94
CA ALA A 94 22.15 -26.49 -16.09
C ALA A 94 22.14 -27.02 -14.64
N LEU A 95 20.94 -27.25 -14.07
CA LEU A 95 20.78 -27.81 -12.75
C LEU A 95 21.40 -29.21 -12.64
N ARG A 96 21.07 -30.09 -13.60
CA ARG A 96 21.62 -31.47 -13.67
C ARG A 96 23.14 -31.47 -13.83
N ALA A 97 23.67 -30.63 -14.71
CA ALA A 97 25.12 -30.47 -14.90
C ALA A 97 25.86 -29.96 -13.65
N ALA A 98 25.16 -29.23 -12.77
CA ALA A 98 25.67 -28.79 -11.50
C ALA A 98 25.52 -29.82 -10.36
N GLY A 99 24.97 -31.01 -10.62
CA GLY A 99 24.73 -32.06 -9.62
C GLY A 99 23.39 -32.00 -8.94
N GLY A 100 22.47 -31.12 -9.38
CA GLY A 100 21.10 -31.08 -8.85
C GLY A 100 20.25 -32.24 -9.38
N VAL A 101 19.26 -32.67 -8.59
CA VAL A 101 18.45 -33.87 -8.82
C VAL A 101 16.97 -33.49 -8.95
N VAL A 102 16.26 -34.11 -9.87
CA VAL A 102 14.80 -34.01 -9.95
C VAL A 102 14.16 -34.98 -8.92
N THR A 103 13.20 -34.50 -8.20
CA THR A 103 12.43 -35.30 -7.23
C THR A 103 10.92 -35.23 -7.56
N ALA A 104 10.22 -36.30 -7.22
CA ALA A 104 8.74 -36.32 -7.17
C ALA A 104 8.22 -36.29 -5.74
N ASP A 105 9.11 -36.32 -4.75
CA ASP A 105 8.76 -36.36 -3.33
C ASP A 105 8.40 -34.96 -2.81
N GLN A 106 7.13 -34.73 -2.57
CA GLN A 106 6.64 -33.47 -2.01
C GLN A 106 7.03 -33.28 -0.54
N ALA A 107 7.43 -34.33 0.18
CA ALA A 107 7.90 -34.21 1.56
C ALA A 107 9.19 -33.36 1.70
N GLU A 108 9.94 -33.23 0.63
CA GLU A 108 11.11 -32.35 0.53
C GLU A 108 10.76 -30.87 0.87
N TYR A 109 9.53 -30.45 0.59
CA TYR A 109 9.04 -29.09 0.91
C TYR A 109 9.12 -28.80 2.41
N GLY A 110 8.76 -29.78 3.24
CA GLY A 110 8.79 -29.66 4.71
C GLY A 110 10.18 -29.68 5.31
N THR A 111 11.19 -30.23 4.61
CA THR A 111 12.51 -30.50 5.16
C THR A 111 13.64 -29.64 4.59
N ALA A 112 13.41 -28.95 3.48
CA ALA A 112 14.40 -28.05 2.87
C ALA A 112 14.76 -26.88 3.81
N ASP A 113 16.01 -26.42 3.74
CA ASP A 113 16.47 -25.23 4.45
C ASP A 113 16.08 -23.94 3.71
N LEU A 114 15.91 -24.03 2.38
CA LEU A 114 15.42 -22.96 1.51
C LEU A 114 14.57 -23.56 0.39
N VAL A 115 13.41 -22.92 0.09
CA VAL A 115 12.53 -23.28 -1.02
C VAL A 115 12.48 -22.11 -1.99
N LEU A 116 12.71 -22.37 -3.28
CA LEU A 116 12.50 -21.40 -4.37
C LEU A 116 11.13 -21.64 -5.00
N ASP A 117 10.25 -20.65 -4.90
CA ASP A 117 8.96 -20.63 -5.57
C ASP A 117 9.13 -20.06 -6.98
N GLY A 118 9.42 -20.90 -7.93
CA GLY A 118 9.47 -20.61 -9.37
C GLY A 118 8.28 -21.20 -10.14
N ILE A 119 7.11 -21.36 -9.48
CA ILE A 119 5.94 -22.01 -10.10
C ILE A 119 5.32 -21.10 -11.14
N VAL A 120 4.99 -19.86 -10.76
CA VAL A 120 4.33 -18.88 -11.63
C VAL A 120 4.87 -17.49 -11.33
N GLY A 121 5.42 -16.79 -12.34
CA GLY A 121 5.80 -15.38 -12.27
C GLY A 121 4.71 -14.45 -12.79
N ILE A 122 5.11 -13.31 -13.38
CA ILE A 122 4.22 -12.23 -13.87
C ILE A 122 3.22 -12.67 -14.96
N GLY A 123 3.38 -13.86 -15.53
CA GLY A 123 2.44 -14.43 -16.50
C GLY A 123 1.25 -15.17 -15.89
N GLY A 124 1.22 -15.33 -14.56
CA GLY A 124 0.16 -16.03 -13.86
C GLY A 124 -1.16 -15.26 -13.83
N ARG A 125 -2.27 -16.00 -13.91
CA ARG A 125 -3.62 -15.46 -13.68
C ARG A 125 -4.43 -16.48 -12.89
N GLY A 126 -5.22 -15.98 -11.94
CA GLY A 126 -6.01 -16.82 -11.04
C GLY A 126 -5.16 -17.47 -9.94
N GLY A 127 -5.77 -18.36 -9.15
CA GLY A 127 -5.09 -19.10 -8.09
C GLY A 127 -4.18 -20.21 -8.60
N LEU A 128 -3.44 -20.83 -7.70
CA LEU A 128 -2.60 -22.00 -7.98
C LEU A 128 -3.45 -23.20 -8.44
N ARG A 129 -2.89 -24.01 -9.36
CA ARG A 129 -3.47 -25.29 -9.72
C ARG A 129 -3.46 -26.26 -8.55
N PRO A 130 -4.35 -27.28 -8.52
CA PRO A 130 -4.53 -28.17 -7.37
C PRO A 130 -3.24 -28.76 -6.80
N ASP A 131 -2.30 -29.20 -7.66
CA ASP A 131 -1.05 -29.80 -7.20
C ASP A 131 -0.13 -28.80 -6.48
N ALA A 132 -0.05 -27.56 -6.98
CA ALA A 132 0.69 -26.48 -6.34
C ALA A 132 -0.07 -25.91 -5.14
N ALA A 133 -1.41 -25.88 -5.17
CA ALA A 133 -2.24 -25.40 -4.08
C ALA A 133 -2.06 -26.19 -2.77
N ARG A 134 -1.73 -27.49 -2.86
CA ARG A 134 -1.43 -28.33 -1.68
C ARG A 134 -0.22 -27.80 -0.91
N LEU A 135 0.75 -27.19 -1.59
CA LEU A 135 1.94 -26.62 -0.97
C LEU A 135 1.64 -25.35 -0.18
N ALA A 136 0.59 -24.58 -0.57
CA ALA A 136 0.23 -23.34 0.10
C ALA A 136 -0.18 -23.51 1.56
N GLY A 137 -0.77 -24.65 1.91
CA GLY A 137 -1.15 -25.00 3.27
C GLY A 137 -0.17 -25.92 4.00
N ALA A 138 0.88 -26.39 3.32
CA ALA A 138 1.82 -27.34 3.89
C ALA A 138 2.81 -26.66 4.83
N ALA A 139 3.13 -27.33 5.94
CA ALA A 139 4.15 -26.87 6.86
C ALA A 139 5.54 -26.99 6.22
N ARG A 140 6.39 -25.97 6.43
CA ARG A 140 7.79 -25.95 6.00
C ARG A 140 8.69 -25.48 7.14
N ARG A 141 9.92 -25.92 7.10
CA ARG A 141 10.95 -25.53 8.07
C ARG A 141 11.77 -24.35 7.59
N GLY A 142 12.15 -24.35 6.32
CA GLY A 142 13.08 -23.38 5.75
C GLY A 142 12.40 -22.13 5.22
N THR A 143 13.23 -21.21 4.73
CA THR A 143 12.80 -19.94 4.14
C THR A 143 12.23 -20.17 2.73
N LEU A 144 11.02 -19.66 2.46
CA LEU A 144 10.44 -19.63 1.12
C LEU A 144 10.80 -18.31 0.43
N VAL A 145 11.49 -18.43 -0.69
CA VAL A 145 11.87 -17.31 -1.55
C VAL A 145 11.04 -17.36 -2.82
N ALA A 146 10.16 -16.39 -2.99
CA ALA A 146 9.43 -16.24 -4.25
C ALA A 146 10.33 -15.63 -5.33
N VAL A 147 10.26 -16.22 -6.52
CA VAL A 147 10.99 -15.77 -7.70
C VAL A 147 10.09 -14.80 -8.45
N ASP A 148 10.48 -13.56 -8.48
CA ASP A 148 9.80 -12.41 -9.05
C ASP A 148 8.45 -12.02 -8.38
N LEU A 149 7.59 -12.98 -8.07
CA LEU A 149 6.28 -12.80 -7.44
C LEU A 149 5.86 -14.07 -6.71
N PRO A 150 5.21 -14.01 -5.54
CA PRO A 150 4.62 -15.20 -4.92
C PRO A 150 3.59 -15.84 -5.84
N SER A 151 3.72 -17.14 -6.08
CA SER A 151 2.82 -17.85 -6.97
C SER A 151 1.39 -17.87 -6.45
N GLY A 152 0.44 -17.46 -7.28
CA GLY A 152 -0.98 -17.30 -6.96
C GLY A 152 -1.42 -15.86 -6.67
N VAL A 153 -0.48 -14.91 -6.62
CA VAL A 153 -0.76 -13.46 -6.53
C VAL A 153 -0.84 -12.87 -7.94
N ASP A 154 -1.84 -12.03 -8.19
CA ASP A 154 -1.92 -11.27 -9.45
C ASP A 154 -0.91 -10.11 -9.43
N ALA A 155 -0.06 -10.06 -10.45
CA ALA A 155 1.05 -9.11 -10.52
C ALA A 155 0.59 -7.65 -10.68
N ASP A 156 -0.51 -7.41 -11.39
CA ASP A 156 -0.99 -6.06 -11.73
C ASP A 156 -1.93 -5.47 -10.67
N THR A 157 -2.61 -6.32 -9.90
CA THR A 157 -3.67 -5.89 -8.97
C THR A 157 -3.39 -6.20 -7.51
N GLY A 158 -2.60 -7.23 -7.20
CA GLY A 158 -2.41 -7.77 -5.86
C GLY A 158 -3.57 -8.65 -5.38
N GLU A 159 -4.54 -8.93 -6.26
CA GLU A 159 -5.65 -9.82 -5.94
C GLU A 159 -5.16 -11.27 -5.81
N VAL A 160 -5.81 -12.04 -4.93
CA VAL A 160 -5.53 -13.46 -4.70
C VAL A 160 -6.83 -14.22 -4.88
N ALA A 161 -7.01 -14.79 -6.06
CA ALA A 161 -8.26 -15.45 -6.47
C ALA A 161 -8.38 -16.91 -6.02
N GLY A 162 -7.53 -17.38 -5.12
CA GLY A 162 -7.52 -18.77 -4.64
C GLY A 162 -6.32 -19.05 -3.75
N ALA A 163 -5.74 -20.24 -3.84
CA ALA A 163 -4.52 -20.55 -3.11
C ALA A 163 -3.32 -19.78 -3.67
N ALA A 164 -2.47 -19.26 -2.79
CA ALA A 164 -1.20 -18.61 -3.11
C ALA A 164 -0.13 -19.00 -2.11
N LEU A 165 1.13 -19.02 -2.51
CA LEU A 165 2.25 -19.26 -1.61
C LEU A 165 2.59 -17.98 -0.83
N ARG A 166 2.77 -18.12 0.48
CA ARG A 166 3.21 -17.03 1.35
C ARG A 166 4.73 -17.08 1.50
N ALA A 167 5.41 -16.18 0.81
CA ALA A 167 6.86 -16.07 0.86
C ALA A 167 7.33 -15.35 2.13
N ASP A 168 8.52 -15.71 2.60
CA ASP A 168 9.26 -14.94 3.60
C ASP A 168 10.03 -13.81 2.93
N VAL A 169 10.48 -14.07 1.71
CA VAL A 169 11.25 -13.15 0.87
C VAL A 169 10.78 -13.27 -0.57
N THR A 170 10.62 -12.13 -1.26
CA THR A 170 10.44 -12.11 -2.71
C THR A 170 11.62 -11.39 -3.36
N VAL A 171 12.25 -12.06 -4.32
CA VAL A 171 13.31 -11.48 -5.15
C VAL A 171 12.70 -11.08 -6.48
N CYS A 172 12.45 -9.78 -6.65
CA CYS A 172 11.84 -9.21 -7.86
C CYS A 172 12.90 -8.67 -8.81
N PHE A 173 12.63 -8.76 -10.11
CA PHE A 173 13.58 -8.42 -11.16
C PHE A 173 13.19 -7.11 -11.85
N GLY A 174 14.17 -6.21 -12.00
CA GLY A 174 14.10 -4.94 -12.71
C GLY A 174 13.21 -3.88 -12.09
N THR A 175 12.07 -4.26 -11.55
CA THR A 175 11.12 -3.35 -10.87
C THR A 175 10.17 -4.11 -9.98
N TYR A 176 9.50 -3.39 -9.05
CA TYR A 176 8.36 -3.96 -8.31
C TYR A 176 7.15 -4.09 -9.23
N LYS A 177 6.27 -5.03 -8.92
CA LYS A 177 4.95 -5.16 -9.53
C LYS A 177 3.89 -4.65 -8.54
N PRO A 178 2.76 -4.09 -9.00
CA PRO A 178 1.69 -3.64 -8.12
C PRO A 178 1.29 -4.68 -7.06
N GLY A 179 1.20 -5.95 -7.45
CA GLY A 179 0.85 -7.05 -6.57
C GLY A 179 1.80 -7.33 -5.41
N LEU A 180 3.03 -6.80 -5.47
CA LEU A 180 3.99 -6.89 -4.36
C LEU A 180 3.78 -5.79 -3.30
N LEU A 181 3.05 -4.74 -3.64
CA LEU A 181 2.91 -3.54 -2.80
C LEU A 181 1.49 -3.34 -2.27
N VAL A 182 0.48 -3.97 -2.89
CA VAL A 182 -0.94 -3.80 -2.55
C VAL A 182 -1.49 -5.10 -1.95
N ASP A 183 -2.19 -5.00 -0.81
CA ASP A 183 -2.90 -6.15 -0.24
C ASP A 183 -4.14 -6.54 -1.07
N PRO A 184 -4.43 -7.85 -1.06
CA PRO A 184 -3.86 -8.92 -0.23
C PRO A 184 -2.47 -9.39 -0.67
N GLY A 185 -2.03 -9.18 -1.90
CA GLY A 185 -0.79 -9.69 -2.46
C GLY A 185 0.46 -9.28 -1.67
N ALA A 186 0.54 -8.04 -1.19
CA ALA A 186 1.66 -7.57 -0.38
C ALA A 186 1.88 -8.41 0.89
N SER A 187 0.81 -8.92 1.50
CA SER A 187 0.89 -9.79 2.68
C SER A 187 1.45 -11.19 2.39
N TYR A 188 1.53 -11.58 1.12
CA TYR A 188 2.14 -12.82 0.67
C TYR A 188 3.61 -12.66 0.26
N ALA A 189 4.06 -11.42 0.03
CA ALA A 189 5.35 -11.15 -0.58
C ALA A 189 6.56 -11.20 0.39
N GLY A 190 6.32 -11.07 1.69
CA GLY A 190 7.41 -11.01 2.68
C GLY A 190 8.34 -9.81 2.46
N VAL A 191 9.62 -10.00 2.72
CA VAL A 191 10.65 -8.98 2.50
C VAL A 191 10.99 -8.89 1.02
N LEU A 192 10.92 -7.69 0.44
CA LEU A 192 11.19 -7.46 -0.98
C LEU A 192 12.67 -7.16 -1.24
N HIS A 193 13.30 -7.92 -2.13
CA HIS A 193 14.63 -7.66 -2.67
C HIS A 193 14.52 -7.36 -4.17
N LEU A 194 14.93 -6.16 -4.59
CA LEU A 194 15.01 -5.80 -6.00
C LEU A 194 16.39 -6.19 -6.56
N VAL A 195 16.39 -6.91 -7.65
CA VAL A 195 17.58 -7.22 -8.47
C VAL A 195 17.48 -6.42 -9.76
N GLU A 196 18.39 -5.48 -9.95
CA GLU A 196 18.48 -4.71 -11.18
C GLU A 196 18.97 -5.58 -12.31
N ILE A 197 18.19 -5.65 -13.40
CA ILE A 197 18.52 -6.41 -14.59
C ILE A 197 18.77 -5.53 -15.83
N GLY A 198 18.65 -4.21 -15.67
CA GLY A 198 18.97 -3.19 -16.67
C GLY A 198 17.79 -2.75 -17.52
N LEU A 199 16.55 -2.83 -17.01
CA LEU A 199 15.36 -2.35 -17.71
C LEU A 199 15.32 -0.83 -17.81
N SER A 200 14.88 -0.32 -18.96
CA SER A 200 14.47 1.08 -19.14
C SER A 200 12.95 1.14 -19.06
N LEU A 201 12.42 1.76 -18.00
CA LEU A 201 10.99 1.73 -17.68
C LEU A 201 10.37 3.12 -17.80
N PRO A 202 9.11 3.24 -18.24
CA PRO A 202 8.37 4.49 -18.25
C PRO A 202 8.05 4.95 -16.81
N PRO A 203 7.52 6.17 -16.62
CA PRO A 203 7.01 6.58 -15.31
C PRO A 203 5.98 5.59 -14.74
N ALA A 204 6.15 5.24 -13.47
CA ALA A 204 5.30 4.24 -12.82
C ALA A 204 3.89 4.78 -12.53
N GLY A 205 2.87 3.99 -12.82
CA GLY A 205 1.48 4.28 -12.47
C GLY A 205 1.14 4.00 -11.00
N LEU A 206 1.99 3.25 -10.30
CA LEU A 206 1.89 2.99 -8.86
C LEU A 206 3.26 3.20 -8.21
N THR A 207 3.27 3.95 -7.09
CA THR A 207 4.49 4.19 -6.31
C THR A 207 4.25 3.99 -4.81
N ALA A 208 5.33 3.85 -4.03
CA ALA A 208 5.28 3.90 -2.57
C ALA A 208 6.35 4.88 -2.07
N LEU A 209 5.92 5.85 -1.24
CA LEU A 209 6.82 6.80 -0.61
C LEU A 209 7.80 6.10 0.34
N GLN A 210 8.98 6.68 0.46
CA GLN A 210 10.00 6.34 1.46
C GLN A 210 10.27 7.59 2.31
N ASP A 211 11.01 7.46 3.42
CA ASP A 211 11.29 8.56 4.35
C ASP A 211 11.86 9.81 3.64
N ALA A 212 12.82 9.63 2.75
CA ALA A 212 13.42 10.74 2.00
C ALA A 212 12.42 11.48 1.09
N ASP A 213 11.45 10.75 0.51
CA ASP A 213 10.41 11.36 -0.33
C ASP A 213 9.45 12.19 0.54
N VAL A 214 9.07 11.67 1.70
CA VAL A 214 8.20 12.37 2.65
C VAL A 214 8.89 13.61 3.19
N ALA A 215 10.16 13.50 3.56
CA ALA A 215 10.96 14.64 4.02
C ALA A 215 11.06 15.76 2.95
N ALA A 216 11.19 15.39 1.67
CA ALA A 216 11.24 16.34 0.57
C ALA A 216 9.89 17.02 0.29
N LEU A 217 8.76 16.36 0.60
CA LEU A 217 7.41 16.90 0.40
C LEU A 217 6.93 17.77 1.56
N LEU A 218 7.44 17.55 2.79
CA LEU A 218 6.99 18.27 3.97
C LEU A 218 7.48 19.72 3.95
N PRO A 219 6.56 20.68 4.13
CA PRO A 219 6.96 22.09 4.24
C PRO A 219 7.70 22.33 5.55
N VAL A 220 8.91 22.87 5.45
CA VAL A 220 9.72 23.26 6.60
C VAL A 220 9.53 24.76 6.86
N PRO A 221 9.11 25.18 8.06
CA PRO A 221 9.00 26.59 8.41
C PRO A 221 10.36 27.29 8.29
N GLY A 222 10.42 28.40 7.56
CA GLY A 222 11.59 29.27 7.50
C GLY A 222 11.55 30.37 8.56
N ALA A 223 12.59 31.21 8.63
CA ALA A 223 12.72 32.29 9.63
C ALA A 223 11.55 33.30 9.59
N GLU A 224 10.99 33.55 8.41
CA GLU A 224 9.87 34.49 8.19
C GLU A 224 8.50 33.80 8.21
N SER A 225 8.40 32.58 8.75
CA SER A 225 7.12 31.86 8.81
C SER A 225 6.19 32.43 9.85
N ASP A 226 4.94 32.63 9.47
CA ASP A 226 3.82 32.95 10.34
C ASP A 226 2.73 31.86 10.27
N LYS A 227 1.68 32.00 11.09
CA LYS A 227 0.58 31.04 11.13
C LYS A 227 -0.16 30.87 9.79
N TYR A 228 -0.22 31.91 8.96
CA TYR A 228 -0.92 31.85 7.68
C TYR A 228 -0.06 31.20 6.59
N ARG A 229 1.27 31.41 6.63
CA ARG A 229 2.22 30.73 5.74
C ARG A 229 2.34 29.24 6.08
N ARG A 230 2.21 28.88 7.34
CA ARG A 230 2.16 27.48 7.78
C ARG A 230 0.83 26.79 7.49
N GLY A 231 -0.20 27.55 7.15
CA GLY A 231 -1.54 27.08 6.83
C GLY A 231 -2.50 27.11 8.01
N VAL A 232 -3.72 27.58 7.73
CA VAL A 232 -4.84 27.59 8.66
C VAL A 232 -5.86 26.56 8.21
N VAL A 233 -6.08 25.51 9.00
CA VAL A 233 -7.05 24.46 8.70
C VAL A 233 -8.34 24.69 9.49
N GLY A 234 -9.48 24.55 8.79
CA GLY A 234 -10.80 24.49 9.38
C GLY A 234 -11.20 23.04 9.68
N VAL A 235 -11.74 22.80 10.87
CA VAL A 235 -12.25 21.47 11.26
C VAL A 235 -13.73 21.61 11.61
N ALA A 236 -14.59 20.98 10.81
CA ALA A 236 -16.03 20.89 10.99
C ALA A 236 -16.41 19.44 11.34
N ALA A 237 -16.21 19.08 12.58
CA ALA A 237 -16.29 17.72 13.08
C ALA A 237 -17.05 17.67 14.42
N GLY A 238 -17.43 16.48 14.83
CA GLY A 238 -18.14 16.24 16.08
C GLY A 238 -19.61 16.64 16.05
N SER A 239 -20.33 16.02 16.97
CA SER A 239 -21.74 16.30 17.29
C SER A 239 -21.90 16.18 18.80
N GLU A 240 -23.09 16.47 19.32
CA GLU A 240 -23.40 16.22 20.74
C GLU A 240 -23.19 14.75 21.13
N GLN A 241 -23.48 13.82 20.20
CA GLN A 241 -23.30 12.39 20.41
C GLN A 241 -21.82 11.96 20.32
N TYR A 242 -21.01 12.61 19.46
CA TYR A 242 -19.63 12.23 19.19
C TYR A 242 -18.65 13.41 19.32
N PRO A 243 -18.59 14.09 20.47
CA PRO A 243 -17.71 15.26 20.63
C PRO A 243 -16.22 14.89 20.57
N GLY A 244 -15.87 13.66 20.93
CA GLY A 244 -14.49 13.13 20.89
C GLY A 244 -13.88 13.13 19.49
N ALA A 245 -14.67 12.93 18.44
CA ALA A 245 -14.20 12.98 17.05
C ALA A 245 -13.65 14.36 16.68
N ALA A 246 -14.29 15.44 17.16
CA ALA A 246 -13.79 16.79 16.99
C ALA A 246 -12.43 17.00 17.67
N VAL A 247 -12.29 16.51 18.90
CA VAL A 247 -11.04 16.62 19.68
C VAL A 247 -9.90 15.88 18.97
N LEU A 248 -10.16 14.67 18.44
CA LEU A 248 -9.17 13.86 17.75
C LEU A 248 -8.78 14.46 16.39
N ALA A 249 -9.74 14.96 15.62
CA ALA A 249 -9.46 15.63 14.35
C ALA A 249 -8.63 16.90 14.54
N VAL A 250 -8.97 17.69 15.57
CA VAL A 250 -8.19 18.87 15.96
C VAL A 250 -6.77 18.48 16.41
N ALA A 251 -6.63 17.41 17.22
CA ALA A 251 -5.32 16.91 17.62
C ALA A 251 -4.46 16.50 16.42
N GLY A 252 -5.05 15.79 15.45
CA GLY A 252 -4.41 15.44 14.19
C GLY A 252 -3.94 16.66 13.39
N ALA A 253 -4.77 17.70 13.32
CA ALA A 253 -4.46 18.95 12.63
C ALA A 253 -3.30 19.72 13.29
N LEU A 254 -3.33 19.88 14.59
CA LEU A 254 -2.27 20.55 15.37
C LEU A 254 -0.93 19.82 15.24
N ARG A 255 -0.94 18.49 15.41
CA ARG A 255 0.25 17.63 15.28
C ARG A 255 0.71 17.45 13.85
N GLY A 256 -0.17 17.72 12.88
CA GLY A 256 0.16 17.77 11.45
C GLY A 256 1.05 18.95 11.05
N GLY A 257 1.11 19.99 11.90
CA GLY A 257 1.95 21.17 11.69
C GLY A 257 1.18 22.42 11.23
N ALA A 258 -0.17 22.42 11.32
CA ALA A 258 -0.97 23.61 11.04
C ALA A 258 -0.48 24.83 11.81
N GLY A 259 -0.44 25.99 11.18
CA GLY A 259 -0.10 27.25 11.82
C GLY A 259 -1.20 27.75 12.75
N ALA A 260 -2.45 27.44 12.43
CA ALA A 260 -3.60 27.61 13.30
C ALA A 260 -4.72 26.62 12.93
N VAL A 261 -5.53 26.25 13.91
CA VAL A 261 -6.75 25.45 13.72
C VAL A 261 -7.97 26.30 14.05
N ARG A 262 -8.94 26.31 13.15
CA ARG A 262 -10.26 26.90 13.36
C ARG A 262 -11.28 25.78 13.46
N TYR A 263 -11.92 25.67 14.58
CA TYR A 263 -12.97 24.69 14.80
C TYR A 263 -14.36 25.33 14.57
N ALA A 264 -15.22 24.66 13.80
CA ALA A 264 -16.61 25.06 13.59
C ALA A 264 -17.55 23.89 13.88
N GLY A 265 -18.23 23.91 15.02
CA GLY A 265 -19.13 22.84 15.41
C GLY A 265 -19.63 22.93 16.85
N SER A 266 -20.45 21.94 17.24
CA SER A 266 -21.12 21.89 18.55
C SER A 266 -20.21 21.47 19.72
N ALA A 267 -19.06 20.83 19.46
CA ALA A 267 -18.14 20.36 20.49
C ALA A 267 -17.08 21.43 20.89
N ALA A 268 -17.40 22.72 20.79
CA ALA A 268 -16.47 23.82 21.04
C ALA A 268 -15.88 23.79 22.46
N ALA A 269 -16.70 23.48 23.48
CA ALA A 269 -16.25 23.41 24.86
C ALA A 269 -15.24 22.28 25.10
N GLU A 270 -15.46 21.11 24.53
CA GLU A 270 -14.58 19.96 24.62
C GLU A 270 -13.24 20.20 23.91
N VAL A 271 -13.30 20.82 22.72
CA VAL A 271 -12.12 21.20 21.95
C VAL A 271 -11.27 22.20 22.73
N VAL A 272 -11.84 23.29 23.21
CA VAL A 272 -11.10 24.34 23.99
C VAL A 272 -10.51 23.77 25.30
N ARG A 273 -11.25 22.89 25.98
CA ARG A 273 -10.76 22.26 27.20
C ARG A 273 -9.49 21.46 26.98
N ARG A 274 -9.40 20.80 25.80
CA ARG A 274 -8.25 19.94 25.45
C ARG A 274 -7.16 20.68 24.69
N HIS A 275 -7.56 21.65 23.87
CA HIS A 275 -6.72 22.41 22.95
C HIS A 275 -7.05 23.92 23.02
N PRO A 276 -6.58 24.62 24.08
CA PRO A 276 -6.92 26.04 24.29
C PRO A 276 -6.37 26.98 23.20
N GLU A 277 -5.42 26.53 22.41
CA GLU A 277 -4.84 27.27 21.27
C GLU A 277 -5.74 27.31 20.01
N VAL A 278 -6.87 26.58 20.02
CA VAL A 278 -7.79 26.49 18.87
C VAL A 278 -8.77 27.64 18.86
N LEU A 279 -8.99 28.23 17.69
CA LEU A 279 -10.01 29.27 17.48
C LEU A 279 -11.35 28.60 17.21
N VAL A 280 -12.30 28.72 18.12
CA VAL A 280 -13.61 28.06 18.02
C VAL A 280 -14.72 28.99 17.52
N SER A 281 -15.66 28.43 16.76
CA SER A 281 -16.88 29.06 16.29
C SER A 281 -18.04 28.07 16.40
N THR A 282 -19.22 28.54 16.83
CA THR A 282 -20.45 27.71 16.88
C THR A 282 -21.38 27.97 15.70
N GLY A 283 -21.04 28.89 14.82
CA GLY A 283 -21.82 29.28 13.65
C GLY A 283 -21.48 28.51 12.38
N THR A 284 -21.76 29.13 11.25
CA THR A 284 -21.43 28.61 9.93
C THR A 284 -19.92 28.50 9.69
N LEU A 285 -19.50 27.73 8.67
CA LEU A 285 -18.08 27.66 8.31
C LEU A 285 -17.51 29.01 7.89
N ALA A 286 -18.32 29.85 7.25
CA ALA A 286 -17.96 31.22 6.88
C ALA A 286 -17.66 32.09 8.12
N ALA A 287 -18.42 31.91 9.22
CA ALA A 287 -18.20 32.63 10.48
C ALA A 287 -16.90 32.22 11.19
N ALA A 288 -16.36 31.05 10.91
CA ALA A 288 -15.07 30.62 11.47
C ALA A 288 -13.89 31.46 10.96
N GLY A 289 -14.05 32.21 9.88
CA GLY A 289 -13.05 33.06 9.25
C GLY A 289 -12.17 32.32 8.24
N ARG A 290 -11.11 32.99 7.76
CA ARG A 290 -10.30 32.47 6.65
C ARG A 290 -9.56 31.20 7.02
N VAL A 291 -9.69 30.16 6.16
CA VAL A 291 -8.94 28.89 6.19
C VAL A 291 -8.36 28.61 4.79
N GLN A 292 -7.42 27.68 4.71
CA GLN A 292 -6.81 27.21 3.46
C GLN A 292 -7.22 25.77 3.10
N ALA A 293 -7.83 25.04 4.04
CA ALA A 293 -8.48 23.75 3.80
C ALA A 293 -9.55 23.48 4.86
N TRP A 294 -10.54 22.65 4.53
CA TRP A 294 -11.54 22.17 5.47
C TRP A 294 -11.42 20.65 5.69
N VAL A 295 -11.68 20.23 6.91
CA VAL A 295 -11.94 18.83 7.27
C VAL A 295 -13.40 18.73 7.71
N VAL A 296 -14.20 17.91 7.03
CA VAL A 296 -15.65 17.78 7.26
C VAL A 296 -16.01 16.31 7.46
N GLY A 297 -16.82 16.04 8.46
CA GLY A 297 -17.51 14.77 8.61
C GLY A 297 -17.17 13.90 9.81
N PRO A 298 -15.95 13.88 10.38
CA PRO A 298 -15.66 13.05 11.56
C PRO A 298 -16.68 13.27 12.69
N GLY A 299 -17.48 12.26 13.04
CA GLY A 299 -18.50 12.32 14.07
C GLY A 299 -19.57 13.42 13.86
N GLY A 300 -19.81 13.82 12.62
CA GLY A 300 -20.65 14.98 12.26
C GLY A 300 -22.14 14.82 12.54
N GLY A 301 -22.62 13.57 12.61
CA GLY A 301 -24.02 13.24 12.84
C GLY A 301 -24.95 13.90 11.84
N ALA A 302 -26.16 14.27 12.24
CA ALA A 302 -27.17 14.89 11.39
C ALA A 302 -26.73 16.22 10.74
N GLY A 303 -25.76 16.93 11.34
CA GLY A 303 -25.24 18.19 10.81
C GLY A 303 -24.18 18.04 9.72
N ALA A 304 -23.74 16.81 9.41
CA ALA A 304 -22.66 16.56 8.43
C ALA A 304 -23.01 17.06 7.03
N GLY A 305 -24.27 16.89 6.61
CA GLY A 305 -24.75 17.30 5.30
C GLY A 305 -24.67 18.81 5.09
N GLU A 306 -25.18 19.61 6.03
CA GLU A 306 -25.14 21.07 5.96
C GLU A 306 -23.71 21.60 5.94
N ARG A 307 -22.84 21.04 6.80
CA ARG A 307 -21.42 21.43 6.84
C ARG A 307 -20.68 21.08 5.56
N LEU A 308 -21.02 19.93 4.95
CA LEU A 308 -20.51 19.56 3.64
C LEU A 308 -20.92 20.58 2.56
N ASP A 309 -22.18 20.97 2.51
CA ASP A 309 -22.68 21.98 1.56
C ASP A 309 -21.94 23.31 1.69
N GLN A 310 -21.78 23.78 2.94
CA GLN A 310 -21.04 25.01 3.22
C GLN A 310 -19.56 24.91 2.78
N ALA A 311 -18.91 23.76 2.97
CA ALA A 311 -17.53 23.56 2.54
C ALA A 311 -17.39 23.49 1.01
N LEU A 312 -18.32 22.79 0.34
CA LEU A 312 -18.35 22.66 -1.12
C LEU A 312 -18.64 23.98 -1.84
N ALA A 313 -19.33 24.91 -1.20
CA ALA A 313 -19.58 26.25 -1.74
C ALA A 313 -18.33 27.15 -1.72
N GLY A 314 -17.29 26.79 -0.99
CA GLY A 314 -16.03 27.53 -0.89
C GLY A 314 -15.00 27.12 -1.95
N PRO A 315 -13.90 27.87 -2.09
CA PRO A 315 -12.87 27.59 -3.08
C PRO A 315 -11.70 26.72 -2.54
N VAL A 316 -11.65 26.44 -1.26
CA VAL A 316 -10.49 25.77 -0.63
C VAL A 316 -10.66 24.26 -0.61
N PRO A 317 -9.57 23.46 -0.66
CA PRO A 317 -9.64 22.00 -0.61
C PRO A 317 -10.41 21.48 0.60
N VAL A 318 -11.15 20.37 0.40
CA VAL A 318 -11.98 19.73 1.43
C VAL A 318 -11.60 18.28 1.61
N VAL A 319 -11.30 17.90 2.85
CA VAL A 319 -11.25 16.50 3.29
C VAL A 319 -12.66 16.08 3.68
N VAL A 320 -13.17 15.04 3.04
CA VAL A 320 -14.49 14.45 3.31
C VAL A 320 -14.29 13.08 3.95
N ASP A 321 -14.74 12.92 5.20
CA ASP A 321 -14.58 11.67 5.97
C ASP A 321 -15.89 11.29 6.65
N ALA A 322 -16.03 10.04 7.05
CA ALA A 322 -17.08 9.50 7.90
C ALA A 322 -18.51 9.91 7.47
N ASP A 323 -19.27 10.64 8.32
CA ASP A 323 -20.66 10.99 8.03
C ASP A 323 -20.81 11.87 6.77
N ALA A 324 -19.83 12.72 6.47
CA ALA A 324 -19.84 13.50 5.25
C ALA A 324 -19.65 12.64 3.97
N LEU A 325 -18.95 11.50 4.04
CA LEU A 325 -18.91 10.52 2.94
C LEU A 325 -20.29 9.88 2.70
N THR A 326 -21.03 9.61 3.77
CA THR A 326 -22.39 9.08 3.66
C THR A 326 -23.32 10.10 2.98
N GLU A 327 -23.19 11.37 3.34
CA GLU A 327 -23.95 12.45 2.67
C GLU A 327 -23.54 12.63 1.21
N LEU A 328 -22.24 12.55 0.92
CA LEU A 328 -21.73 12.61 -0.46
C LEU A 328 -22.24 11.43 -1.29
N ALA A 329 -22.29 10.22 -0.73
CA ALA A 329 -22.82 9.03 -1.41
C ALA A 329 -24.29 9.20 -1.81
N ARG A 330 -25.11 9.83 -0.95
CA ARG A 330 -26.53 10.12 -1.25
C ARG A 330 -26.72 11.13 -2.39
N ARG A 331 -25.79 12.07 -2.53
CA ARG A 331 -25.84 13.13 -3.56
C ARG A 331 -25.22 12.68 -4.88
N GLY A 332 -24.37 11.67 -4.85
CA GLY A 332 -23.57 11.24 -5.99
C GLY A 332 -22.38 12.18 -6.30
N PRO A 333 -21.69 11.94 -7.41
CA PRO A 333 -20.56 12.75 -7.85
C PRO A 333 -20.93 14.21 -8.05
N GLN A 334 -20.04 15.11 -7.60
CA GLN A 334 -20.19 16.55 -7.79
C GLN A 334 -19.29 17.01 -8.94
N HIS A 335 -19.82 17.81 -9.85
CA HIS A 335 -19.05 18.39 -10.94
C HIS A 335 -18.74 19.86 -10.65
N GLY A 336 -17.47 20.21 -10.68
CA GLY A 336 -17.01 21.53 -10.27
C GLY A 336 -16.85 21.66 -8.74
N GLY A 337 -16.49 22.84 -8.26
CA GLY A 337 -16.25 23.10 -6.83
C GLY A 337 -14.79 22.91 -6.42
N PRO A 338 -14.50 22.87 -5.11
CA PRO A 338 -13.16 22.80 -4.58
C PRO A 338 -12.52 21.41 -4.81
N PRO A 339 -11.18 21.31 -4.76
CA PRO A 339 -10.50 20.02 -4.75
C PRO A 339 -10.92 19.17 -3.55
N LEU A 340 -11.30 17.90 -3.80
CA LEU A 340 -11.75 16.97 -2.76
C LEU A 340 -10.71 15.89 -2.48
N VAL A 341 -10.59 15.53 -1.20
CA VAL A 341 -9.93 14.30 -0.77
C VAL A 341 -10.92 13.47 0.05
N LEU A 342 -11.30 12.31 -0.47
CA LEU A 342 -12.19 11.37 0.18
C LEU A 342 -11.37 10.33 0.94
N THR A 343 -11.76 10.02 2.19
CA THR A 343 -11.01 9.10 3.04
C THR A 343 -11.81 7.86 3.47
N PRO A 344 -12.42 7.11 2.54
CA PRO A 344 -13.28 5.99 2.89
C PRO A 344 -12.48 4.77 3.42
N HIS A 345 -13.08 4.03 4.37
CA HIS A 345 -12.80 2.61 4.57
C HIS A 345 -13.66 1.77 3.61
N ALA A 346 -13.48 0.44 3.57
CA ALA A 346 -14.18 -0.42 2.60
C ALA A 346 -15.72 -0.31 2.67
N GLY A 347 -16.31 -0.22 3.87
CA GLY A 347 -17.75 -0.07 4.02
C GLY A 347 -18.28 1.29 3.54
N GLU A 348 -17.50 2.38 3.69
CA GLU A 348 -17.82 3.69 3.13
C GLU A 348 -17.64 3.70 1.61
N ALA A 349 -16.59 3.03 1.12
CA ALA A 349 -16.37 2.83 -0.32
C ALA A 349 -17.53 2.09 -1.00
N ALA A 350 -18.10 1.09 -0.33
CA ALA A 350 -19.26 0.36 -0.80
C ALA A 350 -20.46 1.31 -1.02
N ARG A 351 -20.77 2.17 -0.05
CA ARG A 351 -21.83 3.16 -0.18
C ARG A 351 -21.58 4.15 -1.32
N LEU A 352 -20.34 4.63 -1.46
CA LEU A 352 -19.94 5.55 -2.52
C LEU A 352 -20.01 4.92 -3.92
N LEU A 353 -19.87 3.60 -4.04
CA LEU A 353 -19.96 2.87 -5.31
C LEU A 353 -21.37 2.38 -5.66
N THR A 354 -22.33 2.52 -4.75
CA THR A 354 -23.72 2.09 -4.99
C THR A 354 -24.38 2.97 -6.07
N GLU A 355 -24.99 2.33 -7.07
CA GLU A 355 -25.70 2.98 -8.20
C GLU A 355 -27.15 2.44 -8.28
N GLY A 356 -27.87 2.56 -7.18
CA GLY A 356 -29.19 1.91 -7.04
C GLY A 356 -29.06 0.39 -6.84
N GLY A 357 -29.74 -0.17 -5.85
CA GLY A 357 -29.60 -1.57 -5.46
C GLY A 357 -28.71 -1.78 -4.24
N GLU A 358 -28.24 -3.01 -4.04
CA GLU A 358 -27.38 -3.35 -2.91
C GLU A 358 -25.94 -2.87 -3.11
N PRO A 359 -25.30 -2.36 -2.05
CA PRO A 359 -23.88 -2.01 -2.12
C PRO A 359 -23.02 -3.27 -2.34
N PRO A 360 -21.89 -3.15 -3.06
CA PRO A 360 -20.93 -4.25 -3.18
C PRO A 360 -20.38 -4.65 -1.81
N ALA A 361 -20.05 -5.91 -1.62
CA ALA A 361 -19.51 -6.39 -0.35
C ALA A 361 -18.18 -5.70 -0.01
N ALA A 362 -18.02 -5.28 1.24
CA ALA A 362 -16.80 -4.60 1.68
C ALA A 362 -15.55 -5.49 1.56
N GLU A 363 -15.73 -6.81 1.71
CA GLU A 363 -14.70 -7.83 1.54
C GLU A 363 -14.18 -7.87 0.11
N GLU A 364 -15.07 -7.82 -0.89
CA GLU A 364 -14.70 -7.77 -2.31
C GLU A 364 -13.90 -6.51 -2.65
N LEU A 365 -14.35 -5.36 -2.13
CA LEU A 365 -13.64 -4.10 -2.31
C LEU A 365 -12.26 -4.10 -1.62
N SER A 366 -12.16 -4.77 -0.48
CA SER A 366 -10.90 -4.96 0.24
C SER A 366 -9.96 -5.91 -0.48
N ALA A 367 -10.48 -6.93 -1.17
CA ALA A 367 -9.69 -7.84 -2.00
C ALA A 367 -9.16 -7.17 -3.28
N ALA A 368 -9.84 -6.13 -3.78
CA ALA A 368 -9.52 -5.41 -5.01
C ALA A 368 -9.17 -3.93 -4.78
N ARG A 369 -8.37 -3.61 -3.75
CA ARG A 369 -8.11 -2.25 -3.24
C ARG A 369 -7.69 -1.24 -4.29
N LEU A 370 -6.72 -1.60 -5.13
CA LEU A 370 -6.18 -0.68 -6.14
C LEU A 370 -7.25 -0.30 -7.16
N ARG A 371 -8.01 -1.28 -7.63
CA ARG A 371 -9.14 -1.08 -8.55
C ARG A 371 -10.25 -0.24 -7.88
N THR A 372 -10.58 -0.55 -6.63
CA THR A 372 -11.58 0.18 -5.85
C THR A 372 -11.20 1.66 -5.68
N ALA A 373 -9.98 1.95 -5.27
CA ALA A 373 -9.51 3.32 -5.08
C ALA A 373 -9.52 4.12 -6.39
N ARG A 374 -9.05 3.53 -7.49
CA ARG A 374 -9.06 4.15 -8.83
C ARG A 374 -10.48 4.42 -9.33
N ARG A 375 -11.39 3.45 -9.21
CA ARG A 375 -12.79 3.60 -9.60
C ARG A 375 -13.48 4.73 -8.84
N LEU A 376 -13.23 4.85 -7.53
CA LEU A 376 -13.76 5.95 -6.73
C LEU A 376 -13.17 7.29 -7.14
N ALA A 377 -11.86 7.36 -7.38
CA ALA A 377 -11.20 8.60 -7.78
C ALA A 377 -11.70 9.10 -9.13
N GLU A 378 -11.86 8.22 -10.10
CA GLU A 378 -12.46 8.51 -11.41
C GLU A 378 -13.92 8.98 -11.28
N ARG A 379 -14.75 8.22 -10.53
CA ARG A 379 -16.17 8.51 -10.34
C ARG A 379 -16.44 9.87 -9.73
N TYR A 380 -15.69 10.24 -8.69
CA TYR A 380 -15.90 11.50 -7.96
C TYR A 380 -15.02 12.66 -8.45
N GLY A 381 -14.14 12.43 -9.43
CA GLY A 381 -13.18 13.44 -9.87
C GLY A 381 -12.28 13.94 -8.73
N ALA A 382 -12.00 13.10 -7.73
CA ALA A 382 -11.38 13.46 -6.46
C ALA A 382 -10.17 12.57 -6.14
N VAL A 383 -9.28 13.03 -5.27
CA VAL A 383 -8.29 12.15 -4.66
C VAL A 383 -8.98 11.27 -3.64
N VAL A 384 -8.71 9.96 -3.68
CA VAL A 384 -9.28 8.99 -2.75
C VAL A 384 -8.15 8.33 -1.96
N LEU A 385 -8.23 8.42 -0.63
CA LEU A 385 -7.42 7.70 0.32
C LEU A 385 -8.26 6.53 0.87
N LEU A 386 -8.17 5.36 0.23
CA LEU A 386 -8.87 4.15 0.66
C LEU A 386 -8.13 3.52 1.84
N LYS A 387 -8.73 3.67 3.03
CA LYS A 387 -8.19 3.14 4.31
C LYS A 387 -8.19 1.61 4.32
N GLY A 388 -7.17 1.00 4.92
CA GLY A 388 -7.11 -0.46 5.13
C GLY A 388 -5.71 -0.97 5.45
N SER A 389 -5.49 -2.28 5.35
CA SER A 389 -4.22 -2.96 5.67
C SER A 389 -3.04 -2.36 4.90
N THR A 390 -3.18 -2.16 3.59
CA THR A 390 -2.42 -1.18 2.83
C THR A 390 -3.36 -0.06 2.39
N THR A 391 -3.10 1.16 2.83
CA THR A 391 -3.84 2.34 2.37
C THR A 391 -3.42 2.68 0.95
N VAL A 392 -4.40 2.83 0.05
CA VAL A 392 -4.18 3.22 -1.35
C VAL A 392 -4.68 4.64 -1.56
N VAL A 393 -3.82 5.51 -2.05
CA VAL A 393 -4.18 6.87 -2.49
C VAL A 393 -4.23 6.87 -4.01
N ALA A 394 -5.37 7.18 -4.60
CA ALA A 394 -5.56 7.27 -6.04
C ALA A 394 -6.08 8.65 -6.45
N GLN A 395 -5.71 9.09 -7.65
CA GLN A 395 -6.25 10.32 -8.24
C GLN A 395 -6.95 10.02 -9.57
N PRO A 396 -7.77 10.97 -10.09
CA PRO A 396 -8.65 10.73 -11.24
C PRO A 396 -7.93 10.30 -12.53
N ASP A 397 -6.67 10.65 -12.71
CA ASP A 397 -5.86 10.25 -13.87
C ASP A 397 -5.34 8.79 -13.81
N GLY A 398 -5.71 8.04 -12.77
CA GLY A 398 -5.35 6.65 -12.56
C GLY A 398 -4.01 6.42 -11.85
N ARG A 399 -3.18 7.46 -11.62
CA ARG A 399 -1.98 7.34 -10.80
C ARG A 399 -2.36 7.04 -9.36
N ALA A 400 -1.57 6.18 -8.72
CA ALA A 400 -1.81 5.80 -7.34
C ALA A 400 -0.50 5.72 -6.52
N ARG A 401 -0.66 5.87 -5.21
CA ARG A 401 0.39 5.56 -4.24
C ARG A 401 -0.15 4.57 -3.22
N VAL A 402 0.72 3.67 -2.78
CA VAL A 402 0.41 2.74 -1.70
C VAL A 402 1.24 3.09 -0.48
N ASN A 403 0.61 3.02 0.69
CA ASN A 403 1.28 3.29 1.94
C ASN A 403 1.67 1.98 2.65
N PRO A 404 2.97 1.70 2.83
CA PRO A 404 3.46 0.48 3.46
C PRO A 404 3.63 0.60 4.99
N THR A 405 3.37 1.77 5.59
CA THR A 405 3.70 2.04 7.00
C THR A 405 2.58 1.67 7.98
N GLY A 406 1.39 1.32 7.50
CA GLY A 406 0.26 0.94 8.33
C GLY A 406 0.55 -0.21 9.30
N THR A 407 -0.25 -0.30 10.35
CA THR A 407 -0.26 -1.40 11.32
C THR A 407 -1.69 -1.77 11.66
N SER A 408 -1.96 -3.05 11.97
CA SER A 408 -3.28 -3.52 12.39
C SER A 408 -3.77 -2.85 13.69
N TRP A 409 -2.89 -2.34 14.52
CA TRP A 409 -3.22 -1.58 15.71
C TRP A 409 -3.96 -0.27 15.44
N LEU A 410 -3.86 0.28 14.22
CA LEU A 410 -4.66 1.44 13.79
C LEU A 410 -6.16 1.13 13.62
N ALA A 411 -6.57 -0.15 13.70
CA ALA A 411 -7.96 -0.55 13.76
C ALA A 411 -8.58 -0.25 15.14
N THR A 412 -8.49 1.00 15.56
CA THR A 412 -9.06 1.54 16.82
C THR A 412 -9.94 2.76 16.51
N ALA A 413 -10.99 2.94 17.30
CA ALA A 413 -11.93 4.06 17.12
C ALA A 413 -11.21 5.40 17.21
N GLY A 414 -11.54 6.32 16.29
CA GLY A 414 -10.99 7.66 16.27
C GLY A 414 -9.64 7.82 15.54
N SER A 415 -8.97 6.73 15.14
CA SER A 415 -7.72 6.83 14.38
C SER A 415 -7.91 7.50 13.01
N GLY A 416 -9.08 7.29 12.38
CA GLY A 416 -9.49 7.97 11.15
C GLY A 416 -9.67 9.48 11.34
N ASP A 417 -10.23 9.90 12.49
CA ASP A 417 -10.42 11.32 12.80
C ASP A 417 -9.07 12.04 12.89
N VAL A 418 -8.07 11.40 13.53
CA VAL A 418 -6.69 11.90 13.60
C VAL A 418 -6.08 12.01 12.20
N LEU A 419 -6.28 11.00 11.35
CA LEU A 419 -5.80 11.01 9.96
C LEU A 419 -6.44 12.15 9.16
N ALA A 420 -7.75 12.36 9.29
CA ALA A 420 -8.47 13.44 8.61
C ALA A 420 -7.93 14.82 9.00
N GLY A 421 -7.69 15.04 10.30
CA GLY A 421 -7.08 16.28 10.81
C GLY A 421 -5.66 16.51 10.28
N LEU A 422 -4.81 15.48 10.33
CA LEU A 422 -3.46 15.51 9.77
C LEU A 422 -3.48 15.86 8.28
N LEU A 423 -4.35 15.22 7.51
CA LEU A 423 -4.50 15.47 6.08
C LEU A 423 -4.92 16.91 5.80
N GLY A 424 -5.90 17.43 6.56
CA GLY A 424 -6.34 18.82 6.45
C GLY A 424 -5.22 19.82 6.70
N SER A 425 -4.32 19.55 7.65
CA SER A 425 -3.18 20.42 7.94
C SER A 425 -2.18 20.47 6.80
N LEU A 426 -1.93 19.33 6.13
CA LEU A 426 -1.01 19.24 4.97
C LEU A 426 -1.59 19.95 3.74
N LEU A 427 -2.89 19.84 3.51
CA LEU A 427 -3.59 20.62 2.48
C LEU A 427 -3.50 22.13 2.76
N ALA A 428 -3.75 22.53 4.00
CA ALA A 428 -3.67 23.92 4.41
C ALA A 428 -2.26 24.49 4.28
N ALA A 429 -1.24 23.65 4.42
CA ALA A 429 0.16 24.01 4.22
C ALA A 429 0.55 24.08 2.71
N GLY A 430 -0.37 23.79 1.79
CA GLY A 430 -0.19 23.97 0.34
C GLY A 430 0.26 22.72 -0.42
N LEU A 431 0.28 21.53 0.18
CA LEU A 431 0.54 20.31 -0.58
C LEU A 431 -0.61 20.05 -1.56
N SER A 432 -0.28 19.45 -2.70
CA SER A 432 -1.31 18.95 -3.62
C SER A 432 -2.20 17.91 -2.89
N PRO A 433 -3.48 17.74 -3.26
CA PRO A 433 -4.36 16.73 -2.67
C PRO A 433 -3.74 15.33 -2.64
N PHE A 434 -3.05 14.95 -3.71
CA PHE A 434 -2.40 13.65 -3.84
C PHE A 434 -1.17 13.48 -2.91
N ASP A 435 -0.34 14.53 -2.82
CA ASP A 435 0.82 14.50 -1.92
C ASP A 435 0.39 14.57 -0.46
N ALA A 436 -0.58 15.44 -0.12
CA ALA A 436 -1.12 15.56 1.23
C ALA A 436 -1.70 14.23 1.73
N ALA A 437 -2.53 13.57 0.92
CA ALA A 437 -3.11 12.27 1.26
C ALA A 437 -2.04 11.18 1.44
N SER A 438 -1.04 11.15 0.56
CA SER A 438 0.05 10.17 0.61
C SER A 438 0.95 10.37 1.84
N VAL A 439 1.33 11.61 2.13
CA VAL A 439 2.15 11.97 3.30
C VAL A 439 1.36 11.76 4.60
N ALA A 440 0.06 12.10 4.61
CA ALA A 440 -0.81 11.86 5.77
C ALA A 440 -0.88 10.38 6.10
N ALA A 441 -1.17 9.53 5.12
CA ALA A 441 -1.20 8.06 5.30
C ALA A 441 0.14 7.53 5.82
N TYR A 442 1.25 8.00 5.26
CA TYR A 442 2.59 7.57 5.65
C TYR A 442 2.91 7.92 7.11
N ARG A 443 2.74 9.21 7.48
CA ARG A 443 3.01 9.69 8.84
C ARG A 443 2.09 9.06 9.88
N HIS A 444 0.80 8.93 9.55
CA HIS A 444 -0.19 8.27 10.41
C HIS A 444 0.18 6.80 10.66
N GLY A 445 0.60 6.08 9.62
CA GLY A 445 1.07 4.70 9.75
C GLY A 445 2.30 4.59 10.65
N LEU A 446 3.30 5.45 10.47
CA LEU A 446 4.48 5.50 11.34
C LEU A 446 4.12 5.85 12.79
N ALA A 447 3.21 6.79 13.00
CA ALA A 447 2.73 7.15 14.34
C ALA A 447 2.07 5.95 15.04
N GLY A 448 1.24 5.18 14.31
CA GLY A 448 0.65 3.95 14.81
C GLY A 448 1.70 2.89 15.18
N ARG A 449 2.71 2.69 14.34
CA ARG A 449 3.83 1.77 14.66
C ARG A 449 4.63 2.20 15.88
N ARG A 450 4.91 3.50 16.02
CA ARG A 450 5.61 4.05 17.20
C ARG A 450 4.79 3.87 18.47
N ALA A 451 3.50 4.19 18.42
CA ALA A 451 2.59 3.99 19.55
C ALA A 451 2.54 2.50 19.97
N ALA A 452 2.53 1.57 19.00
CA ALA A 452 2.49 0.13 19.22
C ALA A 452 3.88 -0.52 19.41
N ALA A 453 4.96 0.24 19.56
CA ALA A 453 6.34 -0.30 19.57
C ALA A 453 6.59 -1.35 20.67
N GLN A 454 5.81 -1.33 21.75
CA GLN A 454 5.90 -2.32 22.84
C GLN A 454 4.95 -3.51 22.64
N GLY A 455 4.27 -3.62 21.49
CA GLY A 455 3.29 -4.69 21.22
C GLY A 455 1.98 -4.55 21.99
N THR A 456 1.70 -3.38 22.54
CA THR A 456 0.48 -3.10 23.32
C THR A 456 -0.60 -2.46 22.46
N PRO A 457 -1.90 -2.67 22.78
CA PRO A 457 -3.01 -1.94 22.16
C PRO A 457 -2.81 -0.43 22.28
N ILE A 458 -3.24 0.29 21.25
CA ILE A 458 -3.09 1.74 21.17
C ILE A 458 -4.44 2.44 21.07
N THR A 459 -4.49 3.69 21.47
CA THR A 459 -5.61 4.61 21.33
C THR A 459 -5.35 5.64 20.24
N ALA A 460 -6.40 6.25 19.69
CA ALA A 460 -6.28 7.34 18.73
C ALA A 460 -5.52 8.55 19.28
N GLY A 461 -5.66 8.83 20.59
CA GLY A 461 -4.90 9.89 21.27
C GLY A 461 -3.40 9.63 21.26
N GLU A 462 -2.97 8.38 21.45
CA GLU A 462 -1.55 8.00 21.36
C GLU A 462 -1.03 8.11 19.93
N VAL A 463 -1.85 7.73 18.93
CA VAL A 463 -1.48 7.96 17.52
C VAL A 463 -1.23 9.45 17.27
N ALA A 464 -2.14 10.32 17.72
CA ALA A 464 -1.97 11.78 17.60
C ALA A 464 -0.69 12.26 18.31
N ALA A 465 -0.39 11.76 19.51
CA ALA A 465 0.82 12.12 20.24
C ALA A 465 2.12 11.73 19.51
N HIS A 466 2.11 10.63 18.74
CA HIS A 466 3.27 10.14 18.02
C HIS A 466 3.38 10.67 16.57
N LEU A 467 2.51 11.59 16.13
CA LEU A 467 2.64 12.31 14.86
C LEU A 467 3.84 13.27 14.87
N ALA A 468 5.00 12.80 15.29
CA ALA A 468 6.22 13.58 15.23
C ALA A 468 6.61 13.88 13.77
N VAL A 469 7.27 14.99 13.54
CA VAL A 469 7.89 15.31 12.25
C VAL A 469 8.87 14.19 11.95
N VAL A 470 8.75 13.59 10.75
CA VAL A 470 9.78 12.70 10.20
C VAL A 470 10.95 13.64 9.91
N ALA A 471 12.02 13.47 10.64
CA ALA A 471 13.26 14.23 10.45
C ALA A 471 14.05 13.61 9.29
#